data_f0c0a7ec4dc462e2f3d1971e45a0f49c
#
_entry.id   f0c0a7ec4dc462e2f3d1971e45a0f49c
#
_cell.length_a   1.000
_cell.length_b   1.000
_cell.length_c   1.000
_cell.angle_alpha   90.00
_cell.angle_beta   90.00
_cell.angle_gamma   90.00
#
_symmetry.space_group_name_H-M   'P 1'
#
loop_
_entity.id
_entity.type
_entity.pdbx_description
1 polymer ?
#
loop_
_entity_poly.entity_id
_entity_poly.type
_entity_poly.pdbx_seq_one_letter_code
_entity_poly.pdbx_strand_id
1 'polypeptide(L)'
;RLNQEIAIQKAKLTDLKAQIKIADDIVSLNTELSQKRSELFAIQNEISLANDTFGLQEFGFFERQYKFSDSTKYKEALDNLRKQQKDLVKSGQAGRIIVPMLLDNNQSKGRAMQNQLIKAAIRGFNGEADALLVKVSVSNVENKIQALKKAFQQLNRMYSRNQIEITIPYLNLKIEELRLAAEFELQKQEEKELLREQRAKEREDKKLQAEIKAR
;
A
#
# COMPACT_ATOMS: atom_id res chain seq x y z
N ARG A 1 -52.78 29.48 -36.76
CA ARG A 1 -52.61 29.99 -35.38
C ARG A 1 -52.47 28.84 -34.39
N LEU A 2 -53.42 27.90 -34.30
CA LEU A 2 -53.40 26.80 -33.33
C LEU A 2 -52.17 25.87 -33.44
N ASN A 3 -51.77 25.53 -34.66
CA ASN A 3 -50.60 24.68 -34.94
C ASN A 3 -49.25 25.36 -34.56
N GLN A 4 -49.19 26.66 -34.68
CA GLN A 4 -48.00 27.44 -34.23
C GLN A 4 -47.90 27.51 -32.71
N GLU A 5 -49.03 27.63 -32.03
CA GLU A 5 -49.08 27.67 -30.57
C GLU A 5 -48.70 26.30 -29.97
N ILE A 6 -49.19 25.19 -30.58
CA ILE A 6 -48.79 23.82 -30.23
C ILE A 6 -47.29 23.57 -30.42
N ALA A 7 -46.68 24.08 -31.50
CA ALA A 7 -45.25 23.97 -31.74
C ALA A 7 -44.42 24.70 -30.68
N ILE A 8 -44.84 25.92 -30.30
CA ILE A 8 -44.20 26.71 -29.23
C ILE A 8 -44.30 26.00 -27.86
N GLN A 9 -45.47 25.45 -27.55
CA GLN A 9 -45.65 24.72 -26.28
C GLN A 9 -44.85 23.43 -26.24
N LYS A 10 -44.72 22.70 -27.34
CA LYS A 10 -43.86 21.52 -27.41
C LYS A 10 -42.37 21.88 -27.25
N ALA A 11 -41.90 22.96 -27.83
CA ALA A 11 -40.52 23.43 -27.65
C ALA A 11 -40.22 23.80 -26.19
N LYS A 12 -41.15 24.54 -25.54
CA LYS A 12 -41.05 24.85 -24.09
C LYS A 12 -41.02 23.60 -23.21
N LEU A 13 -41.82 22.57 -23.55
CA LEU A 13 -41.86 21.33 -22.79
C LEU A 13 -40.52 20.52 -22.91
N THR A 14 -39.91 20.53 -24.09
CA THR A 14 -38.59 19.92 -24.28
C THR A 14 -37.49 20.63 -23.51
N ASP A 15 -37.53 21.98 -23.50
CA ASP A 15 -36.55 22.77 -22.75
C ASP A 15 -36.70 22.55 -21.23
N LEU A 16 -37.93 22.56 -20.71
CA LEU A 16 -38.21 22.25 -19.31
C LEU A 16 -37.74 20.83 -18.90
N LYS A 17 -37.95 19.84 -19.77
CA LYS A 17 -37.45 18.47 -19.50
C LYS A 17 -35.93 18.40 -19.46
N ALA A 18 -35.22 19.17 -20.31
CA ALA A 18 -33.78 19.27 -20.29
C ALA A 18 -33.27 19.93 -18.99
N GLN A 19 -33.94 21.00 -18.53
CA GLN A 19 -33.60 21.67 -17.28
C GLN A 19 -33.81 20.78 -16.06
N ILE A 20 -34.89 19.99 -16.01
CA ILE A 20 -35.14 19.02 -14.94
C ILE A 20 -34.03 17.99 -14.90
N LYS A 21 -33.62 17.43 -16.05
CA LYS A 21 -32.50 16.46 -16.10
C LYS A 21 -31.20 17.03 -15.57
N ILE A 22 -30.87 18.29 -15.93
CA ILE A 22 -29.69 18.97 -15.40
C ILE A 22 -29.80 19.16 -13.88
N ALA A 23 -30.97 19.48 -13.36
CA ALA A 23 -31.19 19.60 -11.92
C ALA A 23 -30.99 18.26 -11.19
N ASP A 24 -31.49 17.17 -11.75
CA ASP A 24 -31.29 15.83 -11.20
C ASP A 24 -29.81 15.42 -11.21
N ASP A 25 -29.09 15.72 -12.31
CA ASP A 25 -27.64 15.48 -12.41
C ASP A 25 -26.87 16.29 -11.37
N ILE A 26 -27.24 17.55 -11.10
CA ILE A 26 -26.64 18.40 -10.05
C ILE A 26 -26.89 17.81 -8.66
N VAL A 27 -28.07 17.30 -8.37
CA VAL A 27 -28.40 16.65 -7.09
C VAL A 27 -27.55 15.40 -6.89
N SER A 28 -27.41 14.56 -7.92
CA SER A 28 -26.57 13.36 -7.85
C SER A 28 -25.08 13.70 -7.64
N LEU A 29 -24.55 14.69 -8.35
CA LEU A 29 -23.19 15.18 -8.19
C LEU A 29 -22.95 15.77 -6.80
N ASN A 30 -23.91 16.48 -6.23
CA ASN A 30 -23.80 17.01 -4.87
C ASN A 30 -23.77 15.90 -3.82
N THR A 31 -24.53 14.81 -4.01
CA THR A 31 -24.47 13.64 -3.11
C THR A 31 -23.13 12.93 -3.19
N GLU A 32 -22.60 12.70 -4.40
CA GLU A 32 -21.26 12.14 -4.60
C GLU A 32 -20.17 13.02 -3.98
N LEU A 33 -20.27 14.34 -4.14
CA LEU A 33 -19.31 15.28 -3.57
C LEU A 33 -19.36 15.29 -2.04
N SER A 34 -20.54 15.13 -1.45
CA SER A 34 -20.70 14.97 -0.01
C SER A 34 -20.07 13.67 0.50
N GLN A 35 -20.28 12.58 -0.20
CA GLN A 35 -19.64 11.29 0.13
C GLN A 35 -18.12 11.37 0.04
N LYS A 36 -17.58 11.95 -1.03
CA LYS A 36 -16.13 12.13 -1.20
C LYS A 36 -15.51 13.04 -0.15
N ARG A 37 -16.21 14.06 0.30
CA ARG A 37 -15.76 14.91 1.42
C ARG A 37 -15.72 14.14 2.73
N SER A 38 -16.70 13.28 3.00
CA SER A 38 -16.72 12.42 4.18
C SER A 38 -15.58 11.40 4.17
N GLU A 39 -15.32 10.76 3.01
CA GLU A 39 -14.18 9.86 2.82
C GLU A 39 -12.83 10.58 3.04
N LEU A 40 -12.68 11.78 2.48
CA LEU A 40 -11.48 12.62 2.67
C LEU A 40 -11.27 12.97 4.15
N PHE A 41 -12.33 13.33 4.87
CA PHE A 41 -12.23 13.65 6.28
C PHE A 41 -11.84 12.44 7.13
N ALA A 42 -12.38 11.26 6.83
CA ALA A 42 -11.99 10.01 7.48
C ALA A 42 -10.50 9.69 7.24
N ILE A 43 -10.04 9.81 5.99
CA ILE A 43 -8.63 9.59 5.63
C ILE A 43 -7.71 10.61 6.31
N GLN A 44 -8.11 11.88 6.39
CA GLN A 44 -7.34 12.90 7.09
C GLN A 44 -7.19 12.61 8.58
N ASN A 45 -8.25 12.11 9.23
CA ASN A 45 -8.20 11.69 10.62
C ASN A 45 -7.28 10.47 10.81
N GLU A 46 -7.34 9.47 9.90
CA GLU A 46 -6.42 8.34 9.92
C GLU A 46 -4.96 8.78 9.76
N ILE A 47 -4.69 9.73 8.86
CA ILE A 47 -3.35 10.31 8.66
C ILE A 47 -2.90 11.05 9.93
N SER A 48 -3.78 11.81 10.60
CA SER A 48 -3.45 12.50 11.83
C SER A 48 -3.09 11.51 12.95
N LEU A 49 -3.90 10.48 13.17
CA LEU A 49 -3.62 9.42 14.13
C LEU A 49 -2.33 8.66 13.81
N ALA A 50 -2.07 8.40 12.52
CA ALA A 50 -0.83 7.76 12.08
C ALA A 50 0.39 8.67 12.33
N ASN A 51 0.26 9.98 12.13
CA ASN A 51 1.33 10.95 12.42
C ASN A 51 1.60 11.07 13.93
N ASP A 52 0.56 11.04 14.75
CA ASP A 52 0.70 11.05 16.21
C ASP A 52 1.42 9.78 16.71
N THR A 53 1.07 8.61 16.13
CA THR A 53 1.75 7.34 16.41
C THR A 53 3.22 7.37 15.92
N PHE A 54 3.48 8.02 14.78
CA PHE A 54 4.83 8.23 14.27
C PHE A 54 5.69 9.09 15.21
N GLY A 55 5.11 10.18 15.75
CA GLY A 55 5.77 11.02 16.74
C GLY A 55 6.16 10.24 18.01
N LEU A 56 5.30 9.34 18.49
CA LEU A 56 5.60 8.49 19.63
C LEU A 56 6.71 7.46 19.35
N GLN A 57 6.81 6.95 18.13
CA GLN A 57 7.88 6.03 17.73
C GLN A 57 9.27 6.69 17.71
N GLU A 58 9.37 7.97 17.36
CA GLU A 58 10.63 8.73 17.47
C GLU A 58 11.13 8.81 18.93
N PHE A 59 10.21 8.74 19.92
CA PHE A 59 10.54 8.67 21.35
C PHE A 59 10.74 7.23 21.85
N GLY A 60 10.82 6.23 20.98
CA GLY A 60 11.07 4.83 21.33
C GLY A 60 9.82 4.03 21.70
N PHE A 61 8.63 4.58 21.56
CA PHE A 61 7.37 3.86 21.75
C PHE A 61 6.98 3.15 20.44
N PHE A 62 7.41 1.90 20.29
CA PHE A 62 6.99 1.05 19.19
C PHE A 62 5.92 0.08 19.63
N GLU A 63 4.74 0.14 19.00
CA GLU A 63 3.68 -0.85 19.18
C GLU A 63 3.71 -1.85 18.02
N ARG A 64 3.80 -3.16 18.35
CA ARG A 64 3.76 -4.23 17.36
C ARG A 64 2.39 -4.31 16.72
N GLN A 65 2.35 -4.30 15.41
CA GLN A 65 1.13 -4.51 14.63
C GLN A 65 0.77 -6.00 14.58
N TYR A 66 1.80 -6.88 14.53
CA TYR A 66 1.64 -8.33 14.49
C TYR A 66 2.15 -8.93 15.82
N LYS A 67 1.26 -9.57 16.58
CA LYS A 67 1.59 -10.18 17.88
C LYS A 67 1.78 -11.68 17.74
N PHE A 68 2.72 -12.11 16.90
CA PHE A 68 3.03 -13.53 16.77
C PHE A 68 3.91 -14.02 17.91
N SER A 69 3.77 -15.31 18.26
CA SER A 69 4.44 -15.92 19.41
C SER A 69 5.95 -16.13 19.23
N ASP A 70 6.39 -16.30 17.98
CA ASP A 70 7.76 -16.65 17.66
C ASP A 70 8.16 -16.21 16.24
N SER A 71 9.46 -16.19 15.95
CA SER A 71 10.00 -15.78 14.66
C SER A 71 9.58 -16.69 13.49
N THR A 72 9.20 -17.95 13.75
CA THR A 72 8.74 -18.87 12.71
C THR A 72 7.42 -18.39 12.10
N LYS A 73 6.49 -17.96 12.95
CA LYS A 73 5.19 -17.43 12.50
C LYS A 73 5.32 -16.12 11.70
N TYR A 74 6.26 -15.26 12.10
CA TYR A 74 6.59 -14.06 11.30
C TYR A 74 7.12 -14.45 9.92
N LYS A 75 7.97 -15.48 9.83
CA LYS A 75 8.48 -15.97 8.55
C LYS A 75 7.37 -16.53 7.66
N GLU A 76 6.48 -17.35 8.21
CA GLU A 76 5.31 -17.88 7.49
C GLU A 76 4.41 -16.74 6.97
N ALA A 77 4.16 -15.73 7.77
CA ALA A 77 3.39 -14.55 7.37
C ALA A 77 4.07 -13.78 6.21
N LEU A 78 5.40 -13.59 6.28
CA LEU A 78 6.19 -13.00 5.19
C LEU A 78 6.11 -13.81 3.90
N ASP A 79 6.23 -15.14 3.99
CA ASP A 79 6.15 -16.02 2.81
C ASP A 79 4.74 -16.00 2.18
N ASN A 80 3.69 -15.95 3.00
CA ASN A 80 2.31 -15.79 2.54
C ASN A 80 2.08 -14.42 1.87
N LEU A 81 2.59 -13.35 2.45
CA LEU A 81 2.50 -12.01 1.88
C LEU A 81 3.23 -11.93 0.52
N ARG A 82 4.41 -12.50 0.42
CA ARG A 82 5.17 -12.59 -0.84
C ARG A 82 4.46 -13.43 -1.89
N LYS A 83 3.71 -14.46 -1.48
CA LYS A 83 2.85 -15.22 -2.37
C LYS A 83 1.74 -14.34 -2.93
N GLN A 84 1.05 -13.57 -2.08
CA GLN A 84 0.02 -12.63 -2.51
C GLN A 84 0.57 -11.59 -3.50
N GLN A 85 1.76 -11.03 -3.25
CA GLN A 85 2.43 -10.12 -4.18
C GLN A 85 2.66 -10.77 -5.55
N LYS A 86 3.16 -12.01 -5.58
CA LYS A 86 3.36 -12.78 -6.82
C LYS A 86 2.05 -13.04 -7.57
N ASP A 87 0.99 -13.36 -6.83
CA ASP A 87 -0.33 -13.62 -7.41
C ASP A 87 -0.94 -12.33 -8.00
N LEU A 88 -0.74 -11.19 -7.34
CA LEU A 88 -1.15 -9.88 -7.86
C LEU A 88 -0.42 -9.52 -9.18
N VAL A 89 0.87 -9.82 -9.25
CA VAL A 89 1.67 -9.62 -10.48
C VAL A 89 1.23 -10.58 -11.59
N LYS A 90 1.01 -11.87 -11.28
CA LYS A 90 0.56 -12.88 -12.25
C LYS A 90 -0.82 -12.59 -12.81
N SER A 91 -1.74 -12.12 -11.96
CA SER A 91 -3.10 -11.74 -12.38
C SER A 91 -3.17 -10.41 -13.13
N GLY A 92 -2.04 -9.69 -13.26
CA GLY A 92 -1.98 -8.37 -13.90
C GLY A 92 -2.57 -7.23 -13.07
N GLN A 93 -2.85 -7.46 -11.78
CA GLN A 93 -3.47 -6.47 -10.89
C GLN A 93 -2.45 -5.56 -10.19
N ALA A 94 -1.16 -5.88 -10.24
CA ALA A 94 -0.09 -5.05 -9.68
C ALA A 94 0.16 -3.76 -10.47
N GLY A 95 -0.23 -3.72 -11.75
CA GLY A 95 -0.17 -2.54 -12.60
C GLY A 95 -1.35 -2.54 -13.57
N ARG A 96 -1.73 -1.36 -14.06
CA ARG A 96 -2.86 -1.23 -14.98
C ARG A 96 -2.61 -0.20 -16.08
N ILE A 97 -3.32 -0.37 -17.17
CA ILE A 97 -3.44 0.63 -18.23
C ILE A 97 -4.57 1.58 -17.87
N ILE A 98 -4.29 2.88 -17.81
CA ILE A 98 -5.28 3.93 -17.53
C ILE A 98 -6.09 4.20 -18.79
N VAL A 99 -5.39 4.48 -19.91
CA VAL A 99 -5.99 4.68 -21.23
C VAL A 99 -5.22 3.85 -22.25
N PRO A 100 -5.91 3.03 -23.07
CA PRO A 100 -5.25 2.30 -24.15
C PRO A 100 -4.63 3.27 -25.18
N MET A 101 -3.38 3.04 -25.53
CA MET A 101 -2.66 3.83 -26.54
C MET A 101 -2.68 3.13 -27.90
N LEU A 102 -2.56 3.92 -28.95
CA LEU A 102 -2.31 3.43 -30.30
C LEU A 102 -0.81 3.49 -30.60
N LEU A 103 -0.27 2.43 -31.17
CA LEU A 103 1.08 2.40 -31.75
C LEU A 103 0.97 2.03 -33.23
N ASP A 104 1.46 2.87 -34.10
CA ASP A 104 1.29 2.75 -35.57
C ASP A 104 -0.19 2.57 -35.98
N ASN A 105 -1.07 3.35 -35.38
CA ASN A 105 -2.52 3.26 -35.58
C ASN A 105 -3.14 1.89 -35.21
N ASN A 106 -2.42 1.10 -34.38
CA ASN A 106 -2.82 -0.24 -33.95
C ASN A 106 -2.92 -0.32 -32.42
N GLN A 107 -4.14 -0.60 -31.93
CA GLN A 107 -4.42 -0.71 -30.50
C GLN A 107 -3.77 -1.93 -29.86
N SER A 108 -3.66 -3.05 -30.58
CA SER A 108 -3.03 -4.27 -30.05
C SER A 108 -1.54 -4.06 -29.81
N LYS A 109 -0.85 -3.41 -30.75
CA LYS A 109 0.57 -3.03 -30.57
C LYS A 109 0.74 -2.05 -29.41
N GLY A 110 -0.14 -1.05 -29.28
CA GLY A 110 -0.14 -0.10 -28.16
C GLY A 110 -0.29 -0.80 -26.81
N ARG A 111 -1.27 -1.69 -26.66
CA ARG A 111 -1.45 -2.50 -25.45
C ARG A 111 -0.26 -3.41 -25.15
N ALA A 112 0.33 -4.04 -26.15
CA ALA A 112 1.52 -4.87 -25.98
C ALA A 112 2.69 -4.05 -25.40
N MET A 113 2.94 -2.86 -25.94
CA MET A 113 3.93 -1.92 -25.43
C MET A 113 3.62 -1.51 -23.98
N GLN A 114 2.38 -1.09 -23.68
CA GLN A 114 1.98 -0.70 -22.33
C GLN A 114 2.16 -1.83 -21.31
N ASN A 115 1.85 -3.07 -21.68
CA ASN A 115 2.08 -4.24 -20.83
C ASN A 115 3.58 -4.49 -20.56
N GLN A 116 4.45 -4.23 -21.53
CA GLN A 116 5.90 -4.30 -21.30
C GLN A 116 6.38 -3.20 -20.37
N LEU A 117 5.85 -1.98 -20.50
CA LEU A 117 6.17 -0.87 -19.61
C LEU A 117 5.67 -1.10 -18.16
N ILE A 118 4.50 -1.71 -17.99
CA ILE A 118 4.01 -2.15 -16.68
C ILE A 118 4.99 -3.13 -16.03
N LYS A 119 5.47 -4.13 -16.79
CA LYS A 119 6.47 -5.08 -16.27
C LYS A 119 7.77 -4.37 -15.87
N ALA A 120 8.22 -3.41 -16.66
CA ALA A 120 9.41 -2.61 -16.34
C ALA A 120 9.20 -1.76 -15.08
N ALA A 121 8.05 -1.09 -14.95
CA ALA A 121 7.69 -0.28 -13.80
C ALA A 121 7.63 -1.12 -12.50
N ILE A 122 6.96 -2.27 -12.54
CA ILE A 122 6.87 -3.20 -11.39
C ILE A 122 8.26 -3.72 -11.02
N ARG A 123 9.11 -4.05 -12.01
CA ARG A 123 10.49 -4.51 -11.74
C ARG A 123 11.32 -3.41 -11.08
N GLY A 124 11.23 -2.17 -11.56
CA GLY A 124 11.89 -1.02 -10.94
C GLY A 124 11.41 -0.80 -9.50
N PHE A 125 10.10 -0.81 -9.28
CA PHE A 125 9.52 -0.66 -7.95
C PHE A 125 9.92 -1.77 -6.98
N ASN A 126 9.99 -3.02 -7.44
CA ASN A 126 10.49 -4.14 -6.63
C ASN A 126 11.96 -3.94 -6.23
N GLY A 127 12.81 -3.45 -7.15
CA GLY A 127 14.20 -3.15 -6.83
C GLY A 127 14.35 -2.10 -5.73
N GLU A 128 13.55 -1.04 -5.77
CA GLU A 128 13.49 -0.04 -4.70
C GLU A 128 12.99 -0.63 -3.38
N ALA A 129 11.92 -1.42 -3.42
CA ALA A 129 11.36 -2.08 -2.23
C ALA A 129 12.36 -3.06 -1.60
N ASP A 130 13.04 -3.87 -2.40
CA ASP A 130 14.03 -4.85 -1.93
C ASP A 130 15.25 -4.14 -1.30
N ALA A 131 15.69 -3.01 -1.86
CA ALA A 131 16.75 -2.18 -1.26
C ALA A 131 16.34 -1.63 0.12
N LEU A 132 15.07 -1.26 0.28
CA LEU A 132 14.54 -0.77 1.55
C LEU A 132 14.38 -1.89 2.60
N LEU A 133 14.16 -3.14 2.20
CA LEU A 133 14.11 -4.29 3.11
C LEU A 133 15.47 -4.58 3.75
N VAL A 134 16.57 -4.22 3.07
CA VAL A 134 17.91 -4.39 3.64
C VAL A 134 18.06 -3.55 4.91
N LYS A 135 18.44 -4.19 6.03
CA LYS A 135 18.60 -3.57 7.35
C LYS A 135 17.34 -2.81 7.84
N VAL A 136 16.15 -3.31 7.50
CA VAL A 136 14.91 -2.80 8.09
C VAL A 136 14.87 -3.15 9.57
N SER A 137 14.37 -2.21 10.37
CA SER A 137 14.21 -2.36 11.83
C SER A 137 13.01 -1.54 12.30
N VAL A 138 12.53 -1.79 13.49
CA VAL A 138 11.42 -1.01 14.08
C VAL A 138 11.76 0.48 14.22
N SER A 139 13.04 0.83 14.39
CA SER A 139 13.47 2.23 14.53
C SER A 139 13.53 2.98 13.20
N ASN A 140 13.55 2.29 12.04
CA ASN A 140 13.69 2.93 10.73
C ASN A 140 12.58 2.59 9.74
N VAL A 141 11.65 1.72 10.09
CA VAL A 141 10.63 1.19 9.17
C VAL A 141 9.75 2.30 8.59
N GLU A 142 9.34 3.28 9.38
CA GLU A 142 8.46 4.35 8.89
C GLU A 142 9.20 5.27 7.89
N ASN A 143 10.46 5.59 8.13
CA ASN A 143 11.28 6.33 7.16
C ASN A 143 11.41 5.55 5.84
N LYS A 144 11.58 4.22 5.92
CA LYS A 144 11.63 3.35 4.74
C LYS A 144 10.29 3.26 4.02
N ILE A 145 9.16 3.25 4.74
CA ILE A 145 7.81 3.32 4.15
C ILE A 145 7.62 4.65 3.41
N GLN A 146 8.04 5.77 3.98
CA GLN A 146 7.96 7.05 3.28
C GLN A 146 8.83 7.07 2.01
N ALA A 147 10.03 6.51 2.07
CA ALA A 147 10.89 6.35 0.89
C ALA A 147 10.23 5.47 -0.18
N LEU A 148 9.58 4.37 0.21
CA LEU A 148 8.84 3.49 -0.69
C LEU A 148 7.65 4.20 -1.35
N LYS A 149 6.87 4.96 -0.58
CA LYS A 149 5.76 5.78 -1.11
C LYS A 149 6.27 6.82 -2.11
N LYS A 150 7.40 7.45 -1.83
CA LYS A 150 8.04 8.40 -2.74
C LYS A 150 8.50 7.74 -4.04
N ALA A 151 9.13 6.57 -3.97
CA ALA A 151 9.54 5.78 -5.14
C ALA A 151 8.33 5.38 -5.99
N PHE A 152 7.22 4.94 -5.36
CA PHE A 152 5.95 4.65 -6.03
C PHE A 152 5.41 5.86 -6.80
N GLN A 153 5.36 7.04 -6.16
CA GLN A 153 4.88 8.26 -6.80
C GLN A 153 5.78 8.68 -7.96
N GLN A 154 7.11 8.57 -7.80
CA GLN A 154 8.07 8.92 -8.85
C GLN A 154 7.92 8.01 -10.06
N LEU A 155 7.83 6.70 -9.86
CA LEU A 155 7.63 5.74 -10.96
C LEU A 155 6.31 5.99 -11.68
N ASN A 156 5.20 6.14 -10.96
CA ASN A 156 3.91 6.43 -11.58
C ASN A 156 3.93 7.77 -12.34
N ARG A 157 4.63 8.79 -11.84
CA ARG A 157 4.85 10.05 -12.57
C ARG A 157 5.67 9.86 -13.83
N MET A 158 6.74 9.04 -13.80
CA MET A 158 7.56 8.75 -14.98
C MET A 158 6.75 8.08 -16.09
N TYR A 159 5.86 7.16 -15.74
CA TYR A 159 5.05 6.40 -16.68
C TYR A 159 3.68 7.03 -17.01
N SER A 160 3.36 8.20 -16.43
CA SER A 160 2.06 8.87 -16.63
C SER A 160 1.78 9.17 -18.10
N ARG A 161 2.80 9.58 -18.89
CA ARG A 161 2.67 9.81 -20.33
C ARG A 161 2.36 8.54 -21.12
N ASN A 162 2.73 7.39 -20.62
CA ASN A 162 2.45 6.08 -21.21
C ASN A 162 1.08 5.52 -20.81
N GLN A 163 0.31 6.30 -20.00
CA GLN A 163 -1.02 5.92 -19.53
C GLN A 163 -1.04 4.57 -18.81
N ILE A 164 -0.02 4.33 -17.97
CA ILE A 164 0.07 3.17 -17.11
C ILE A 164 0.43 3.59 -15.68
N GLU A 165 0.08 2.76 -14.72
CA GLU A 165 0.46 2.95 -13.33
C GLU A 165 0.63 1.63 -12.59
N ILE A 166 1.46 1.65 -11.53
CA ILE A 166 1.50 0.63 -10.48
C ILE A 166 0.32 0.89 -9.55
N THR A 167 -0.36 -0.15 -9.10
CA THR A 167 -1.61 -0.04 -8.32
C THR A 167 -1.36 0.16 -6.83
N ILE A 168 -2.29 0.85 -6.15
CA ILE A 168 -2.23 1.04 -4.70
C ILE A 168 -2.28 -0.28 -3.92
N PRO A 169 -3.10 -1.28 -4.29
CA PRO A 169 -3.05 -2.59 -3.63
C PRO A 169 -1.66 -3.22 -3.62
N TYR A 170 -0.90 -3.08 -4.71
CA TYR A 170 0.48 -3.60 -4.76
C TYR A 170 1.43 -2.82 -3.85
N LEU A 171 1.30 -1.48 -3.79
CA LEU A 171 2.03 -0.64 -2.84
C LEU A 171 1.75 -1.08 -1.39
N ASN A 172 0.48 -1.29 -1.03
CA ASN A 172 0.09 -1.67 0.32
C ASN A 172 0.72 -3.00 0.76
N LEU A 173 0.75 -4.01 -0.12
CA LEU A 173 1.44 -5.27 0.16
C LEU A 173 2.96 -5.09 0.38
N LYS A 174 3.59 -4.15 -0.31
CA LYS A 174 5.01 -3.82 -0.10
C LYS A 174 5.27 -3.05 1.20
N ILE A 175 4.36 -2.18 1.60
CA ILE A 175 4.41 -1.51 2.91
C ILE A 175 4.25 -2.53 4.03
N GLU A 176 3.30 -3.44 3.91
CA GLU A 176 3.06 -4.51 4.88
C GLU A 176 4.29 -5.43 5.01
N GLU A 177 4.98 -5.73 3.91
CA GLU A 177 6.22 -6.50 3.92
C GLU A 177 7.33 -5.80 4.74
N LEU A 178 7.48 -4.47 4.60
CA LEU A 178 8.45 -3.70 5.39
C LEU A 178 8.15 -3.76 6.89
N ARG A 179 6.88 -3.57 7.28
CA ARG A 179 6.45 -3.63 8.68
C ARG A 179 6.67 -5.01 9.28
N LEU A 180 6.20 -6.03 8.58
CA LEU A 180 6.33 -7.41 9.02
C LEU A 180 7.80 -7.86 9.12
N ALA A 181 8.64 -7.42 8.19
CA ALA A 181 10.07 -7.70 8.23
C ALA A 181 10.78 -6.99 9.41
N ALA A 182 10.39 -5.76 9.74
CA ALA A 182 10.93 -5.04 10.88
C ALA A 182 10.60 -5.74 12.21
N GLU A 183 9.37 -6.19 12.37
CA GLU A 183 8.93 -6.94 13.56
C GLU A 183 9.57 -8.32 13.64
N PHE A 184 9.75 -9.00 12.51
CA PHE A 184 10.48 -10.26 12.43
C PHE A 184 11.93 -10.13 12.95
N GLU A 185 12.64 -9.09 12.53
CA GLU A 185 14.01 -8.86 13.00
C GLU A 185 14.05 -8.53 14.51
N LEU A 186 13.08 -7.78 15.02
CA LEU A 186 12.96 -7.51 16.45
C LEU A 186 12.73 -8.83 17.23
N GLN A 187 11.77 -9.65 16.81
CA GLN A 187 11.47 -10.94 17.45
C GLN A 187 12.68 -11.86 17.47
N LYS A 188 13.41 -11.92 16.37
CA LYS A 188 14.63 -12.72 16.24
C LYS A 188 15.76 -12.23 17.16
N GLN A 189 15.85 -10.92 17.39
CA GLN A 189 16.82 -10.36 18.35
C GLN A 189 16.45 -10.74 19.79
N GLU A 190 15.19 -10.61 20.18
CA GLU A 190 14.69 -10.99 21.51
C GLU A 190 14.92 -12.48 21.79
N GLU A 191 14.58 -13.36 20.84
CA GLU A 191 14.83 -14.80 20.98
C GLU A 191 16.33 -15.10 21.16
N LYS A 192 17.19 -14.40 20.44
CA LYS A 192 18.63 -14.54 20.55
C LYS A 192 19.17 -14.06 21.90
N GLU A 193 18.64 -12.97 22.43
CA GLU A 193 19.00 -12.46 23.75
C GLU A 193 18.55 -13.41 24.85
N LEU A 194 17.30 -13.89 24.80
CA LEU A 194 16.78 -14.86 25.75
C LEU A 194 17.62 -16.15 25.76
N LEU A 195 18.01 -16.63 24.59
CA LEU A 195 18.87 -17.83 24.50
C LEU A 195 20.28 -17.59 25.07
N ARG A 196 20.82 -16.38 24.93
CA ARG A 196 22.10 -15.98 25.53
C ARG A 196 22.02 -15.94 27.04
N GLU A 197 20.96 -15.37 27.58
CA GLU A 197 20.72 -15.33 29.04
C GLU A 197 20.55 -16.73 29.63
N GLN A 198 19.79 -17.59 28.97
CA GLN A 198 19.64 -19.00 29.40
C GLN A 198 20.98 -19.72 29.44
N ARG A 199 21.78 -19.59 28.40
CA ARG A 199 23.14 -20.21 28.34
C ARG A 199 24.10 -19.62 29.39
N ALA A 200 23.96 -18.34 29.74
CA ALA A 200 24.76 -17.72 30.80
C ALA A 200 24.39 -18.31 32.16
N LYS A 201 23.09 -18.39 32.48
CA LYS A 201 22.58 -19.01 33.72
C LYS A 201 23.01 -20.47 33.84
N GLU A 202 22.89 -21.28 32.79
CA GLU A 202 23.36 -22.67 32.78
C GLU A 202 24.87 -22.82 33.07
N ARG A 203 25.67 -21.87 32.60
CA ARG A 203 27.12 -21.84 32.85
C ARG A 203 27.42 -21.47 34.30
N GLU A 204 26.71 -20.54 34.88
CA GLU A 204 26.82 -20.16 36.29
C GLU A 204 26.42 -21.33 37.20
N ASP A 205 25.28 -21.95 36.93
CA ASP A 205 24.81 -23.11 37.70
C ASP A 205 25.80 -24.25 37.66
N LYS A 206 26.39 -24.56 36.48
CA LYS A 206 27.44 -25.59 36.35
C LYS A 206 28.69 -25.25 37.13
N LYS A 207 29.12 -23.99 37.17
CA LYS A 207 30.26 -23.53 37.98
C LYS A 207 29.97 -23.68 39.48
N LEU A 208 28.81 -23.23 39.92
CA LEU A 208 28.40 -23.35 41.31
C LEU A 208 28.33 -24.81 41.78
N GLN A 209 27.76 -25.71 40.92
CA GLN A 209 27.72 -27.14 41.23
C GLN A 209 29.15 -27.78 41.29
N ALA A 210 30.05 -27.30 40.43
CA ALA A 210 31.45 -27.79 40.49
C ALA A 210 32.17 -27.35 41.77
N GLU A 211 31.95 -26.09 42.19
CA GLU A 211 32.50 -25.56 43.44
C GLU A 211 31.95 -26.30 44.68
N ILE A 212 30.64 -26.61 44.71
CA ILE A 212 30.02 -27.38 45.78
C ILE A 212 30.59 -28.81 45.86
N LYS A 213 30.86 -29.45 44.72
CA LYS A 213 31.43 -30.79 44.67
C LYS A 213 32.91 -30.82 45.04
N ALA A 214 33.63 -29.73 44.90
CA ALA A 214 35.05 -29.59 45.25
C ALA A 214 35.31 -29.27 46.74
N ARG A 215 34.29 -28.91 47.49
CA ARG A 215 34.29 -28.76 48.96
C ARG A 215 33.88 -30.04 49.64
#